data_48bb77c40089a9849577f1d5a2997522
#
_entry.id   48bb77c40089a9849577f1d5a2997522
#
_cell.length_a   1.000
_cell.length_b   1.000
_cell.length_c   1.000
_cell.angle_alpha   90.00
_cell.angle_beta   90.00
_cell.angle_gamma   90.00
#
_symmetry.space_group_name_H-M   'P 1'
#
loop_
_entity.id
_entity.type
_entity.pdbx_description
1 polymer ?
#
loop_
_entity_poly.entity_id
_entity_poly.type
_entity_poly.pdbx_seq_one_letter_code
_entity_poly.pdbx_strand_id
1 'polypeptide(L)'
;MANFTPVYTRISFYLKEDMIMENLGHEELKGLIEKVWEDHTLLRNLETQAAVNEVVELLDKGELRTAEPDGEGGWKVNDWVKKAVILYFPTRELRQTNAGEMEYNDKMDLKRNYRELGVRVVPPAVARYGSYLARGVVMMPSYVNIGAYVDEGTMIDTWATVGSCAQIGKEVHLSGGVGIGGVLEPVQAAPVIVEDHCFIGSRCIIVEGVRIAREAVIGAGTVITASTKIIDVSQPEPVTYKGYVPPRSVVIPGSYPKKFAAGEYGVPCALIIGQRKESTDTKTSLNDALRDFGVPV
;
A
#
# COMPACT_ATOMS: atom_id res chain seq x y z
N MET A 1 -5.30 43.81 18.87
CA MET A 1 -4.26 44.03 17.85
C MET A 1 -3.83 42.68 17.37
N ALA A 2 -4.25 42.27 16.19
CA ALA A 2 -3.91 40.96 15.64
C ALA A 2 -2.53 41.05 14.98
N ASN A 3 -1.59 40.24 15.44
CA ASN A 3 -0.27 40.12 14.84
C ASN A 3 -0.39 39.42 13.49
N PHE A 4 -0.35 40.16 12.42
CA PHE A 4 -0.16 39.66 11.06
C PHE A 4 1.32 39.29 10.91
N THR A 5 1.67 38.01 10.98
CA THR A 5 2.98 37.53 10.51
C THR A 5 2.95 37.57 8.97
N PRO A 6 3.89 38.27 8.29
CA PRO A 6 3.79 38.50 6.85
C PRO A 6 3.92 37.21 6.06
N VAL A 7 3.04 37.00 5.11
CA VAL A 7 3.05 35.90 4.11
C VAL A 7 4.39 35.82 3.35
N TYR A 8 5.12 36.91 3.24
CA TYR A 8 6.46 37.01 2.63
C TYR A 8 7.56 36.18 3.31
N THR A 9 7.46 35.94 4.62
CA THR A 9 8.48 35.15 5.34
C THR A 9 8.36 33.67 5.01
N ARG A 10 7.15 33.16 4.73
CA ARG A 10 6.91 31.79 4.31
C ARG A 10 7.39 31.49 2.89
N ILE A 11 7.13 32.41 1.95
CA ILE A 11 7.55 32.24 0.54
C ILE A 11 9.09 32.24 0.43
N SER A 12 9.80 33.09 1.19
CA SER A 12 11.27 33.10 1.21
C SER A 12 11.89 31.87 1.87
N PHE A 13 11.14 31.17 2.74
CA PHE A 13 11.59 29.96 3.41
C PHE A 13 11.52 28.77 2.44
N TYR A 14 10.40 28.58 1.74
CA TYR A 14 10.23 27.53 0.71
C TYR A 14 11.23 27.69 -0.45
N LEU A 15 11.46 28.90 -0.94
CA LEU A 15 12.43 29.18 -2.01
C LEU A 15 13.89 28.87 -1.61
N LYS A 16 14.23 28.91 -0.31
CA LYS A 16 15.56 28.51 0.17
C LYS A 16 15.68 26.99 0.34
N GLU A 17 14.63 26.32 0.76
CA GLU A 17 14.59 24.85 0.84
C GLU A 17 14.72 24.24 -0.55
N ASP A 18 13.93 24.71 -1.53
CA ASP A 18 14.00 24.27 -2.93
C ASP A 18 15.41 24.47 -3.55
N MET A 19 16.07 25.59 -3.27
CA MET A 19 17.43 25.87 -3.79
C MET A 19 18.53 25.00 -3.18
N ILE A 20 18.37 24.48 -1.96
CA ILE A 20 19.37 23.62 -1.32
C ILE A 20 19.26 22.17 -1.84
N MET A 21 18.07 21.74 -2.23
CA MET A 21 17.76 20.34 -2.54
C MET A 21 17.75 19.98 -4.03
N GLU A 22 17.80 20.97 -4.94
CA GLU A 22 17.71 20.76 -6.40
C GLU A 22 18.77 19.81 -7.02
N ASN A 23 19.71 19.23 -6.19
CA ASN A 23 20.79 18.41 -6.70
C ASN A 23 21.20 17.22 -5.81
N LEU A 24 20.43 16.82 -4.78
CA LEU A 24 20.82 15.65 -3.99
C LEU A 24 20.37 14.35 -4.70
N GLY A 25 21.32 13.49 -5.00
CA GLY A 25 21.02 12.14 -5.49
C GLY A 25 20.43 11.23 -4.41
N HIS A 26 19.79 10.12 -4.82
CA HIS A 26 19.15 9.17 -3.87
C HIS A 26 20.12 8.65 -2.81
N GLU A 27 21.41 8.45 -3.13
CA GLU A 27 22.41 7.98 -2.16
C GLU A 27 22.75 9.03 -1.11
N GLU A 28 22.75 10.32 -1.47
CA GLU A 28 22.97 11.43 -0.53
C GLU A 28 21.76 11.60 0.39
N LEU A 29 20.54 11.57 -0.15
CA LEU A 29 19.31 11.56 0.63
C LEU A 29 19.31 10.41 1.63
N LYS A 30 19.63 9.20 1.17
CA LYS A 30 19.73 8.01 2.02
C LYS A 30 20.75 8.23 3.15
N GLY A 31 21.93 8.76 2.83
CA GLY A 31 22.96 9.05 3.83
C GLY A 31 22.49 10.02 4.91
N LEU A 32 21.71 11.05 4.55
CA LEU A 32 21.12 11.99 5.51
C LEU A 32 20.03 11.32 6.37
N ILE A 33 19.12 10.55 5.75
CA ILE A 33 18.06 9.84 6.46
C ILE A 33 18.65 8.84 7.47
N GLU A 34 19.66 8.07 7.10
CA GLU A 34 20.34 7.14 8.01
C GLU A 34 20.96 7.83 9.21
N LYS A 35 21.65 8.98 9.01
CA LYS A 35 22.18 9.77 10.10
C LYS A 35 21.11 10.28 11.06
N VAL A 36 19.99 10.77 10.51
CA VAL A 36 18.85 11.24 11.33
C VAL A 36 18.20 10.10 12.07
N TRP A 37 18.15 8.90 11.46
CA TRP A 37 17.60 7.70 12.10
C TRP A 37 18.43 7.26 13.31
N GLU A 38 19.76 7.41 13.26
CA GLU A 38 20.66 7.12 14.37
C GLU A 38 20.62 8.22 15.44
N ASP A 39 20.45 9.50 15.04
CA ASP A 39 20.37 10.65 15.95
C ASP A 39 19.17 11.56 15.61
N HIS A 40 18.04 11.29 16.22
CA HIS A 40 16.80 12.06 16.04
C HIS A 40 16.92 13.54 16.45
N THR A 41 17.98 13.95 17.17
CA THR A 41 18.20 15.38 17.48
C THR A 41 18.48 16.21 16.25
N LEU A 42 19.01 15.58 15.19
CA LEU A 42 19.27 16.19 13.89
C LEU A 42 17.99 16.63 13.15
N LEU A 43 16.80 16.12 13.51
CA LEU A 43 15.53 16.60 12.97
C LEU A 43 15.25 18.08 13.22
N ARG A 44 16.01 18.72 14.12
CA ARG A 44 15.94 20.18 14.35
C ARG A 44 16.64 20.99 13.26
N ASN A 45 17.49 20.38 12.47
CA ASN A 45 18.23 21.04 11.40
C ASN A 45 17.35 21.16 10.14
N LEU A 46 17.40 22.32 9.49
CA LEU A 46 16.62 22.58 8.27
C LEU A 46 17.00 21.64 7.12
N GLU A 47 18.29 21.36 6.96
CA GLU A 47 18.80 20.47 5.92
C GLU A 47 18.21 19.05 6.05
N THR A 48 18.18 18.49 7.26
CA THR A 48 17.63 17.15 7.49
C THR A 48 16.12 17.12 7.35
N GLN A 49 15.41 18.19 7.76
CA GLN A 49 13.98 18.31 7.50
C GLN A 49 13.67 18.40 6.01
N ALA A 50 14.48 19.16 5.25
CA ALA A 50 14.36 19.25 3.80
C ALA A 50 14.58 17.88 3.14
N ALA A 51 15.60 17.11 3.57
CA ALA A 51 15.84 15.76 3.07
C ALA A 51 14.66 14.81 3.35
N VAL A 52 14.07 14.84 4.54
CA VAL A 52 12.88 14.06 4.89
C VAL A 52 11.67 14.46 4.02
N ASN A 53 11.47 15.76 3.81
CA ASN A 53 10.40 16.29 2.96
C ASN A 53 10.59 15.84 1.50
N GLU A 54 11.81 15.91 0.98
CA GLU A 54 12.13 15.50 -0.40
C GLU A 54 11.85 14.01 -0.63
N VAL A 55 12.23 13.14 0.31
CA VAL A 55 11.90 11.71 0.20
C VAL A 55 10.38 11.49 0.13
N VAL A 56 9.59 12.22 0.92
CA VAL A 56 8.13 12.10 0.89
C VAL A 56 7.54 12.67 -0.40
N GLU A 57 8.12 13.74 -0.95
CA GLU A 57 7.74 14.30 -2.25
C GLU A 57 8.04 13.32 -3.39
N LEU A 58 9.21 12.67 -3.38
CA LEU A 58 9.57 11.63 -4.36
C LEU A 58 8.65 10.41 -4.27
N LEU A 59 8.22 10.04 -3.05
CA LEU A 59 7.18 9.03 -2.85
C LEU A 59 5.83 9.47 -3.45
N ASP A 60 5.43 10.72 -3.22
CA ASP A 60 4.15 11.27 -3.74
C ASP A 60 4.14 11.29 -5.27
N LYS A 61 5.29 11.53 -5.90
CA LYS A 61 5.50 11.49 -7.36
C LYS A 61 5.68 10.07 -7.93
N GLY A 62 5.94 9.07 -7.09
CA GLY A 62 6.22 7.69 -7.49
C GLY A 62 7.65 7.49 -8.04
N GLU A 63 8.54 8.47 -7.83
CA GLU A 63 9.96 8.40 -8.21
C GLU A 63 10.79 7.58 -7.21
N LEU A 64 10.30 7.44 -5.97
CA LEU A 64 10.78 6.51 -4.97
C LEU A 64 9.67 5.54 -4.54
N ARG A 65 10.08 4.35 -4.10
CA ARG A 65 9.17 3.33 -3.57
C ARG A 65 9.72 2.74 -2.29
N THR A 66 8.85 2.34 -1.37
CA THR A 66 9.22 1.62 -0.13
C THR A 66 9.62 0.17 -0.38
N ALA A 67 9.20 -0.40 -1.50
CA ALA A 67 9.73 -1.62 -2.08
C ALA A 67 9.52 -1.60 -3.59
N GLU A 68 10.43 -2.24 -4.33
CA GLU A 68 10.44 -2.29 -5.78
C GLU A 68 10.83 -3.68 -6.29
N PRO A 69 10.42 -4.09 -7.52
CA PRO A 69 10.89 -5.33 -8.12
C PRO A 69 12.42 -5.33 -8.23
N ASP A 70 13.06 -6.46 -7.90
CA ASP A 70 14.52 -6.61 -7.94
C ASP A 70 15.06 -7.00 -9.34
N GLY A 71 14.17 -7.23 -10.32
CA GLY A 71 14.50 -7.69 -11.66
C GLY A 71 14.75 -9.19 -11.79
N GLU A 72 14.79 -9.93 -10.68
CA GLU A 72 15.01 -11.39 -10.62
C GLU A 72 13.74 -12.17 -10.22
N GLY A 73 12.60 -11.50 -10.19
CA GLY A 73 11.30 -12.04 -9.78
C GLY A 73 11.00 -11.91 -8.29
N GLY A 74 11.86 -11.25 -7.54
CA GLY A 74 11.70 -10.86 -6.14
C GLY A 74 11.39 -9.37 -5.99
N TRP A 75 11.49 -8.91 -4.73
CA TRP A 75 11.26 -7.53 -4.34
C TRP A 75 12.33 -7.07 -3.35
N LYS A 76 12.89 -5.89 -3.59
CA LYS A 76 13.83 -5.22 -2.71
C LYS A 76 13.08 -4.22 -1.84
N VAL A 77 13.28 -4.29 -0.53
CA VAL A 77 12.75 -3.32 0.43
C VAL A 77 13.73 -2.16 0.55
N ASN A 78 13.23 -0.93 0.42
CA ASN A 78 13.97 0.29 0.64
C ASN A 78 13.67 0.80 2.07
N ASP A 79 14.30 0.20 3.06
CA ASP A 79 14.07 0.48 4.49
C ASP A 79 14.36 1.94 4.86
N TRP A 80 15.37 2.55 4.25
CA TRP A 80 15.70 3.97 4.45
C TRP A 80 14.56 4.92 4.04
N VAL A 81 13.79 4.54 3.00
CA VAL A 81 12.60 5.31 2.58
C VAL A 81 11.50 5.20 3.65
N LYS A 82 11.31 4.02 4.24
CA LYS A 82 10.37 3.84 5.36
C LYS A 82 10.81 4.60 6.60
N LYS A 83 12.13 4.66 6.88
CA LYS A 83 12.69 5.51 7.94
C LYS A 83 12.32 6.98 7.71
N ALA A 84 12.47 7.48 6.49
CA ALA A 84 12.07 8.85 6.15
C ALA A 84 10.57 9.10 6.39
N VAL A 85 9.70 8.16 6.04
CA VAL A 85 8.25 8.27 6.34
C VAL A 85 8.00 8.37 7.85
N ILE A 86 8.68 7.56 8.68
CA ILE A 86 8.56 7.64 10.14
C ILE A 86 9.06 8.98 10.66
N LEU A 87 10.21 9.44 10.17
CA LEU A 87 10.82 10.72 10.56
C LEU A 87 9.99 11.93 10.12
N TYR A 88 9.13 11.77 9.11
CA TYR A 88 8.24 12.84 8.65
C TYR A 88 7.18 13.21 9.69
N PHE A 89 6.62 12.24 10.44
CA PHE A 89 5.56 12.51 11.42
C PHE A 89 5.95 13.49 12.53
N PRO A 90 7.12 13.40 13.19
CA PRO A 90 7.53 14.36 14.21
C PRO A 90 7.88 15.75 13.68
N THR A 91 8.14 15.90 12.37
CA THR A 91 8.37 17.22 11.75
C THR A 91 7.08 18.01 11.51
N ARG A 92 5.90 17.39 11.72
CA ARG A 92 4.60 17.99 11.43
C ARG A 92 3.80 18.25 12.70
N GLU A 93 3.07 19.36 12.67
CA GLU A 93 2.15 19.74 13.74
C GLU A 93 0.71 19.35 13.38
N LEU A 94 -0.10 19.11 14.41
CA LEU A 94 -1.54 18.91 14.24
C LEU A 94 -2.17 20.18 13.68
N ARG A 95 -2.98 20.03 12.63
CA ARG A 95 -3.73 21.14 12.00
C ARG A 95 -5.18 20.75 11.85
N GLN A 96 -6.03 21.63 12.34
CA GLN A 96 -7.47 21.55 12.09
C GLN A 96 -7.77 22.00 10.67
N THR A 97 -8.55 21.20 9.93
CA THR A 97 -9.04 21.51 8.60
C THR A 97 -10.51 21.14 8.49
N ASN A 98 -11.25 21.83 7.63
CA ASN A 98 -12.67 21.55 7.39
C ASN A 98 -12.92 21.23 5.92
N ALA A 99 -13.84 20.30 5.67
CA ALA A 99 -14.36 19.99 4.33
C ALA A 99 -15.90 19.97 4.40
N GLY A 100 -16.51 21.13 4.18
CA GLY A 100 -17.94 21.34 4.45
C GLY A 100 -18.22 21.18 5.94
N GLU A 101 -19.14 20.28 6.29
CA GLU A 101 -19.51 19.96 7.68
C GLU A 101 -18.51 19.01 8.39
N MET A 102 -17.55 18.43 7.64
CA MET A 102 -16.57 17.52 8.23
C MET A 102 -15.35 18.29 8.74
N GLU A 103 -14.92 17.98 9.96
CA GLU A 103 -13.73 18.51 10.61
C GLU A 103 -12.68 17.43 10.75
N TYR A 104 -11.42 17.78 10.47
CA TYR A 104 -10.26 16.93 10.62
C TYR A 104 -9.21 17.61 11.49
N ASN A 105 -8.42 16.83 12.24
CA ASN A 105 -7.28 17.31 13.00
C ASN A 105 -6.13 16.32 12.84
N ASP A 106 -5.29 16.52 11.85
CA ASP A 106 -4.19 15.60 11.50
C ASP A 106 -2.90 16.37 11.20
N LYS A 107 -1.80 15.64 11.26
CA LYS A 107 -0.46 16.12 10.89
C LYS A 107 -0.20 16.05 9.40
N MET A 108 -0.86 15.10 8.72
CA MET A 108 -0.59 14.80 7.33
C MET A 108 -1.47 15.59 6.39
N ASP A 109 -0.87 16.12 5.35
CA ASP A 109 -1.63 16.67 4.24
C ASP A 109 -2.33 15.56 3.45
N LEU A 110 -3.41 15.92 2.79
CA LEU A 110 -4.07 15.05 1.82
C LEU A 110 -3.48 15.28 0.43
N LYS A 111 -3.44 14.21 -0.35
CA LYS A 111 -3.10 14.28 -1.77
C LYS A 111 -4.12 15.15 -2.51
N ARG A 112 -3.63 15.89 -3.50
CA ARG A 112 -4.41 16.86 -4.28
C ARG A 112 -4.14 16.68 -5.77
N ASN A 113 -4.71 17.56 -6.59
CA ASN A 113 -4.47 17.66 -8.03
C ASN A 113 -4.85 16.39 -8.81
N TYR A 114 -5.85 15.65 -8.35
CA TYR A 114 -6.29 14.39 -8.95
C TYR A 114 -6.65 14.51 -10.44
N ARG A 115 -7.18 15.67 -10.88
CA ARG A 115 -7.49 15.92 -12.30
C ARG A 115 -6.23 15.90 -13.16
N GLU A 116 -5.17 16.54 -12.72
CA GLU A 116 -3.87 16.62 -13.41
C GLU A 116 -3.17 15.26 -13.42
N LEU A 117 -3.27 14.53 -12.31
CA LEU A 117 -2.79 13.16 -12.18
C LEU A 117 -3.58 12.17 -13.06
N GLY A 118 -4.78 12.54 -13.53
CA GLY A 118 -5.65 11.63 -14.28
C GLY A 118 -6.26 10.54 -13.40
N VAL A 119 -6.48 10.83 -12.13
CA VAL A 119 -7.06 9.92 -11.11
C VAL A 119 -8.52 10.31 -10.87
N ARG A 120 -9.42 9.33 -10.86
CA ARG A 120 -10.82 9.53 -10.49
C ARG A 120 -11.00 9.25 -9.00
N VAL A 121 -11.50 10.23 -8.25
CA VAL A 121 -11.73 10.11 -6.80
C VAL A 121 -13.19 10.41 -6.50
N VAL A 122 -13.88 9.43 -5.91
CA VAL A 122 -15.28 9.52 -5.52
C VAL A 122 -15.36 9.92 -4.03
N PRO A 123 -16.03 11.02 -3.67
CA PRO A 123 -16.15 11.42 -2.27
C PRO A 123 -16.85 10.35 -1.41
N PRO A 124 -16.46 10.10 -0.17
CA PRO A 124 -15.39 10.77 0.58
C PRO A 124 -14.04 10.03 0.55
N ALA A 125 -13.58 9.53 -0.59
CA ALA A 125 -12.28 8.87 -0.66
C ALA A 125 -11.15 9.81 -0.24
N VAL A 126 -10.13 9.25 0.43
CA VAL A 126 -8.98 9.98 0.96
C VAL A 126 -7.68 9.27 0.59
N ALA A 127 -6.74 10.00 0.01
CA ALA A 127 -5.34 9.60 -0.08
C ALA A 127 -4.47 10.59 0.69
N ARG A 128 -3.54 10.12 1.51
CA ARG A 128 -2.55 10.96 2.19
C ARG A 128 -1.45 11.37 1.22
N TYR A 129 -0.94 12.59 1.38
CA TYR A 129 0.28 13.04 0.74
C TYR A 129 1.44 12.06 1.02
N GLY A 130 2.32 11.85 0.04
CA GLY A 130 3.35 10.81 0.10
C GLY A 130 2.85 9.41 -0.31
N SER A 131 1.61 9.29 -0.80
CA SER A 131 1.12 8.10 -1.51
C SER A 131 1.13 8.36 -3.02
N TYR A 132 1.54 7.41 -3.82
CA TYR A 132 1.49 7.52 -5.27
C TYR A 132 0.23 6.88 -5.84
N LEU A 133 -0.43 7.59 -6.74
CA LEU A 133 -1.57 7.12 -7.52
C LEU A 133 -1.28 7.38 -8.99
N ALA A 134 -1.10 6.33 -9.77
CA ALA A 134 -0.83 6.43 -11.19
C ALA A 134 -2.07 6.86 -11.99
N ARG A 135 -1.85 7.26 -13.24
CA ARG A 135 -2.93 7.63 -14.18
C ARG A 135 -3.92 6.47 -14.35
N GLY A 136 -5.21 6.80 -14.40
CA GLY A 136 -6.28 5.83 -14.60
C GLY A 136 -6.72 5.12 -13.31
N VAL A 137 -6.06 5.35 -12.17
CA VAL A 137 -6.53 4.84 -10.88
C VAL A 137 -7.91 5.40 -10.57
N VAL A 138 -8.80 4.54 -10.07
CA VAL A 138 -10.13 4.90 -9.58
C VAL A 138 -10.21 4.60 -8.09
N MET A 139 -10.44 5.63 -7.29
CA MET A 139 -10.79 5.50 -5.88
C MET A 139 -12.29 5.70 -5.72
N MET A 140 -13.04 4.63 -5.44
CA MET A 140 -14.34 4.75 -4.82
C MET A 140 -14.15 5.26 -3.38
N PRO A 141 -15.20 5.53 -2.58
CA PRO A 141 -15.01 5.92 -1.18
C PRO A 141 -14.08 4.95 -0.44
N SER A 142 -12.81 5.30 -0.34
CA SER A 142 -11.72 4.41 0.07
C SER A 142 -10.58 5.21 0.70
N TYR A 143 -9.57 4.53 1.22
CA TYR A 143 -8.45 5.17 1.90
C TYR A 143 -7.10 4.64 1.40
N VAL A 144 -6.16 5.55 1.10
CA VAL A 144 -4.77 5.23 0.75
C VAL A 144 -3.83 5.97 1.69
N ASN A 145 -2.94 5.23 2.34
CA ASN A 145 -2.02 5.79 3.33
C ASN A 145 -0.66 6.17 2.71
N ILE A 146 0.11 6.99 3.44
CA ILE A 146 1.46 7.44 3.05
C ILE A 146 2.39 6.26 2.73
N GLY A 147 3.26 6.45 1.75
CA GLY A 147 4.22 5.43 1.29
C GLY A 147 3.61 4.34 0.41
N ALA A 148 2.27 4.29 0.30
CA ALA A 148 1.61 3.37 -0.61
C ALA A 148 1.86 3.76 -2.07
N TYR A 149 2.03 2.77 -2.93
CA TYR A 149 2.16 2.90 -4.38
C TYR A 149 1.01 2.15 -5.05
N VAL A 150 0.23 2.84 -5.88
CA VAL A 150 -0.89 2.25 -6.63
C VAL A 150 -0.69 2.55 -8.10
N ASP A 151 -0.50 1.51 -8.89
CA ASP A 151 -0.14 1.62 -10.30
C ASP A 151 -1.36 1.74 -11.22
N GLU A 152 -1.09 1.97 -12.51
CA GLU A 152 -2.04 2.35 -13.56
C GLU A 152 -3.28 1.45 -13.63
N GLY A 153 -4.44 2.07 -13.89
CA GLY A 153 -5.70 1.37 -14.14
C GLY A 153 -6.29 0.62 -12.94
N THR A 154 -5.64 0.67 -11.78
CA THR A 154 -6.11 -0.01 -10.57
C THR A 154 -7.36 0.63 -10.00
N MET A 155 -8.32 -0.20 -9.58
CA MET A 155 -9.53 0.20 -8.86
C MET A 155 -9.42 -0.13 -7.38
N ILE A 156 -9.62 0.87 -6.53
CA ILE A 156 -9.77 0.75 -5.08
C ILE A 156 -11.25 0.98 -4.78
N ASP A 157 -12.01 -0.10 -4.59
CA ASP A 157 -13.46 -0.05 -4.49
C ASP A 157 -13.93 0.39 -3.10
N THR A 158 -15.24 0.49 -2.94
CA THR A 158 -15.92 1.11 -1.78
C THR A 158 -15.49 0.49 -0.46
N TRP A 159 -15.01 1.35 0.43
CA TRP A 159 -14.48 1.02 1.76
C TRP A 159 -13.25 0.10 1.77
N ALA A 160 -12.58 -0.06 0.63
CA ALA A 160 -11.26 -0.68 0.62
C ALA A 160 -10.19 0.27 1.20
N THR A 161 -9.15 -0.31 1.78
CA THR A 161 -8.01 0.42 2.33
C THR A 161 -6.70 -0.10 1.77
N VAL A 162 -5.79 0.83 1.45
CA VAL A 162 -4.39 0.54 1.12
C VAL A 162 -3.53 1.11 2.22
N GLY A 163 -2.95 0.22 3.03
CA GLY A 163 -2.14 0.57 4.19
C GLY A 163 -0.80 1.20 3.83
N SER A 164 -0.13 1.76 4.83
CA SER A 164 1.16 2.42 4.65
C SER A 164 2.18 1.52 3.94
N CYS A 165 2.86 2.06 2.96
CA CYS A 165 3.94 1.39 2.22
C CYS A 165 3.49 0.22 1.32
N ALA A 166 2.21 -0.15 1.29
CA ALA A 166 1.72 -1.24 0.44
C ALA A 166 1.99 -0.93 -1.05
N GLN A 167 2.32 -1.96 -1.82
CA GLN A 167 2.64 -1.86 -3.24
C GLN A 167 1.58 -2.59 -4.04
N ILE A 168 0.81 -1.83 -4.83
CA ILE A 168 -0.27 -2.35 -5.66
C ILE A 168 0.11 -2.14 -7.13
N GLY A 169 0.13 -3.21 -7.88
CA GLY A 169 0.49 -3.22 -9.30
C GLY A 169 -0.59 -2.64 -10.22
N LYS A 170 -0.39 -2.85 -11.52
CA LYS A 170 -1.27 -2.35 -12.58
C LYS A 170 -2.55 -3.18 -12.69
N GLU A 171 -3.64 -2.49 -13.03
CA GLU A 171 -4.93 -3.12 -13.32
C GLU A 171 -5.39 -4.11 -12.23
N VAL A 172 -5.06 -3.82 -10.99
CA VAL A 172 -5.55 -4.57 -9.82
C VAL A 172 -6.95 -4.11 -9.47
N HIS A 173 -7.80 -5.05 -9.08
CA HIS A 173 -9.11 -4.74 -8.52
C HIS A 173 -9.12 -5.11 -7.03
N LEU A 174 -9.14 -4.10 -6.17
CA LEU A 174 -9.40 -4.26 -4.73
C LEU A 174 -10.90 -4.06 -4.50
N SER A 175 -11.65 -5.15 -4.36
CA SER A 175 -13.11 -5.10 -4.22
C SER A 175 -13.56 -4.47 -2.91
N GLY A 176 -14.87 -4.26 -2.76
CA GLY A 176 -15.45 -3.56 -1.63
C GLY A 176 -15.02 -4.09 -0.26
N GLY A 177 -14.52 -3.22 0.59
CA GLY A 177 -14.09 -3.52 1.94
C GLY A 177 -12.82 -4.35 2.07
N VAL A 178 -12.01 -4.47 1.02
CA VAL A 178 -10.69 -5.09 1.08
C VAL A 178 -9.78 -4.31 2.03
N GLY A 179 -9.10 -5.02 2.92
CA GLY A 179 -8.08 -4.46 3.81
C GLY A 179 -6.68 -4.90 3.40
N ILE A 180 -5.93 -4.01 2.74
CA ILE A 180 -4.50 -4.19 2.52
C ILE A 180 -3.76 -3.55 3.70
N GLY A 181 -3.05 -4.37 4.47
CA GLY A 181 -2.34 -3.93 5.67
C GLY A 181 -1.16 -3.03 5.38
N GLY A 182 -0.92 -2.11 6.31
CA GLY A 182 0.28 -1.29 6.31
C GLY A 182 1.41 -1.99 7.07
N VAL A 183 2.62 -1.91 6.53
CA VAL A 183 3.85 -2.38 7.19
C VAL A 183 4.88 -1.25 7.18
N LEU A 184 4.63 -0.24 8.00
CA LEU A 184 5.58 0.85 8.18
C LEU A 184 6.68 0.44 9.16
N GLU A 185 6.30 -0.21 10.24
CA GLU A 185 7.19 -0.77 11.27
C GLU A 185 6.97 -2.29 11.40
N PRO A 186 8.07 -3.04 11.58
CA PRO A 186 9.48 -2.63 11.56
C PRO A 186 9.94 -2.28 10.13
N VAL A 187 10.88 -1.31 10.04
CA VAL A 187 11.29 -0.72 8.74
C VAL A 187 11.86 -1.73 7.74
N GLN A 188 12.55 -2.77 8.22
CA GLN A 188 13.13 -3.82 7.38
C GLN A 188 12.09 -4.83 6.86
N ALA A 189 10.88 -4.88 7.44
CA ALA A 189 9.86 -5.82 7.00
C ALA A 189 9.33 -5.45 5.61
N ALA A 190 9.10 -6.45 4.77
CA ALA A 190 8.47 -6.23 3.47
C ALA A 190 7.06 -5.66 3.64
N PRO A 191 6.65 -4.67 2.84
CA PRO A 191 5.26 -4.24 2.79
C PRO A 191 4.39 -5.32 2.12
N VAL A 192 3.07 -5.18 2.25
CA VAL A 192 2.16 -5.99 1.45
C VAL A 192 2.33 -5.62 -0.03
N ILE A 193 2.43 -6.65 -0.87
CA ILE A 193 2.62 -6.52 -2.30
C ILE A 193 1.47 -7.26 -3.01
N VAL A 194 0.76 -6.56 -3.89
CA VAL A 194 -0.21 -7.14 -4.81
C VAL A 194 0.25 -6.80 -6.21
N GLU A 195 0.70 -7.80 -6.96
CA GLU A 195 1.23 -7.60 -8.31
C GLU A 195 0.14 -7.39 -9.35
N ASP A 196 0.56 -7.12 -10.59
CA ASP A 196 -0.30 -6.72 -11.69
C ASP A 196 -1.45 -7.71 -11.96
N HIS A 197 -2.59 -7.17 -12.40
CA HIS A 197 -3.77 -7.89 -12.86
C HIS A 197 -4.41 -8.81 -11.80
N CYS A 198 -4.09 -8.62 -10.52
CA CYS A 198 -4.73 -9.37 -9.43
C CYS A 198 -6.16 -8.90 -9.20
N PHE A 199 -7.00 -9.85 -8.81
CA PHE A 199 -8.34 -9.57 -8.29
C PHE A 199 -8.42 -9.98 -6.81
N ILE A 200 -8.72 -9.04 -5.94
CA ILE A 200 -8.90 -9.28 -4.52
C ILE A 200 -10.38 -9.11 -4.19
N GLY A 201 -11.02 -10.23 -3.86
CA GLY A 201 -12.47 -10.30 -3.59
C GLY A 201 -12.89 -9.50 -2.37
N SER A 202 -14.17 -9.16 -2.29
CA SER A 202 -14.74 -8.33 -1.23
C SER A 202 -14.41 -8.85 0.16
N ARG A 203 -14.08 -7.93 1.07
CA ARG A 203 -13.77 -8.22 2.49
C ARG A 203 -12.55 -9.13 2.70
N CYS A 204 -11.68 -9.31 1.69
CA CYS A 204 -10.37 -9.93 1.92
C CYS A 204 -9.50 -9.05 2.81
N ILE A 205 -8.67 -9.70 3.65
CA ILE A 205 -7.66 -9.06 4.48
C ILE A 205 -6.30 -9.64 4.10
N ILE A 206 -5.40 -8.81 3.59
CA ILE A 206 -4.04 -9.19 3.18
C ILE A 206 -3.06 -8.32 3.97
N VAL A 207 -2.32 -8.92 4.89
CA VAL A 207 -1.52 -8.18 5.88
C VAL A 207 -0.14 -8.81 6.12
N GLU A 208 0.70 -8.15 6.93
CA GLU A 208 1.99 -8.67 7.40
C GLU A 208 2.98 -9.01 6.27
N GLY A 209 3.06 -8.16 5.24
CA GLY A 209 4.05 -8.31 4.17
C GLY A 209 3.78 -9.46 3.20
N VAL A 210 2.56 -9.98 3.18
CA VAL A 210 2.16 -11.01 2.21
C VAL A 210 2.30 -10.47 0.78
N ARG A 211 2.83 -11.34 -0.11
CA ARG A 211 2.92 -11.08 -1.54
C ARG A 211 1.89 -11.90 -2.30
N ILE A 212 1.04 -11.24 -3.05
CA ILE A 212 0.10 -11.83 -4.00
C ILE A 212 0.70 -11.65 -5.39
N ALA A 213 1.15 -12.73 -6.01
CA ALA A 213 1.79 -12.66 -7.32
C ALA A 213 0.77 -12.40 -8.44
N ARG A 214 1.29 -11.93 -9.56
CA ARG A 214 0.52 -11.43 -10.70
C ARG A 214 -0.64 -12.34 -11.11
N GLU A 215 -1.74 -11.72 -11.54
CA GLU A 215 -2.91 -12.39 -12.09
C GLU A 215 -3.63 -13.33 -11.10
N ALA A 216 -3.25 -13.37 -9.82
CA ALA A 216 -3.95 -14.17 -8.83
C ALA A 216 -5.36 -13.63 -8.55
N VAL A 217 -6.27 -14.54 -8.26
CA VAL A 217 -7.67 -14.26 -7.91
C VAL A 217 -7.90 -14.75 -6.48
N ILE A 218 -8.23 -13.82 -5.59
CA ILE A 218 -8.52 -14.13 -4.18
C ILE A 218 -10.04 -14.00 -3.97
N GLY A 219 -10.66 -15.10 -3.61
CA GLY A 219 -12.10 -15.17 -3.33
C GLY A 219 -12.49 -14.36 -2.10
N ALA A 220 -13.71 -13.84 -2.09
CA ALA A 220 -14.23 -12.98 -1.03
C ALA A 220 -14.07 -13.58 0.37
N GLY A 221 -13.77 -12.73 1.35
CA GLY A 221 -13.64 -13.13 2.76
C GLY A 221 -12.36 -13.90 3.10
N THR A 222 -11.42 -14.02 2.16
CA THR A 222 -10.12 -14.68 2.43
C THR A 222 -9.24 -13.79 3.31
N VAL A 223 -8.69 -14.36 4.39
CA VAL A 223 -7.74 -13.68 5.28
C VAL A 223 -6.37 -14.32 5.15
N ILE A 224 -5.37 -13.53 4.74
CA ILE A 224 -3.99 -14.00 4.57
C ILE A 224 -3.05 -13.10 5.37
N THR A 225 -2.36 -13.72 6.33
CA THR A 225 -1.27 -13.14 7.14
C THR A 225 0.04 -13.85 6.82
N ALA A 226 1.16 -13.38 7.33
CA ALA A 226 2.46 -14.06 7.18
C ALA A 226 2.44 -15.52 7.67
N SER A 227 1.59 -15.84 8.62
CA SER A 227 1.50 -17.18 9.23
C SER A 227 0.38 -18.05 8.66
N THR A 228 -0.56 -17.48 7.89
CA THR A 228 -1.67 -18.22 7.28
C THR A 228 -1.12 -19.30 6.34
N LYS A 229 -1.58 -20.56 6.54
CA LYS A 229 -1.28 -21.61 5.58
C LYS A 229 -2.05 -21.35 4.29
N ILE A 230 -1.35 -21.34 3.18
CA ILE A 230 -1.89 -21.26 1.83
C ILE A 230 -1.66 -22.62 1.20
N ILE A 231 -2.69 -23.46 1.11
CA ILE A 231 -2.56 -24.86 0.74
C ILE A 231 -3.06 -25.03 -0.70
N ASP A 232 -2.18 -25.43 -1.59
CA ASP A 232 -2.56 -25.81 -2.95
C ASP A 232 -3.11 -27.24 -2.93
N VAL A 233 -4.40 -27.35 -3.21
CA VAL A 233 -5.16 -28.61 -3.27
C VAL A 233 -5.55 -28.96 -4.70
N SER A 234 -5.02 -28.25 -5.70
CA SER A 234 -5.28 -28.51 -7.11
C SER A 234 -4.51 -29.73 -7.66
N GLN A 235 -3.52 -30.22 -6.89
CA GLN A 235 -2.70 -31.37 -7.22
C GLN A 235 -2.97 -32.54 -6.27
N PRO A 236 -2.63 -33.79 -6.65
CA PRO A 236 -2.81 -34.96 -5.78
C PRO A 236 -2.05 -34.85 -4.44
N GLU A 237 -0.88 -34.24 -4.44
CA GLU A 237 -0.09 -33.95 -3.25
C GLU A 237 -0.20 -32.46 -2.91
N PRO A 238 -0.67 -32.10 -1.70
CA PRO A 238 -0.85 -30.71 -1.33
C PRO A 238 0.48 -29.98 -1.10
N VAL A 239 0.62 -28.80 -1.67
CA VAL A 239 1.77 -27.91 -1.42
C VAL A 239 1.33 -26.77 -0.51
N THR A 240 2.14 -26.46 0.51
CA THR A 240 1.82 -25.37 1.45
C THR A 240 2.79 -24.21 1.30
N TYR A 241 2.24 -23.01 1.08
CA TYR A 241 2.95 -21.74 1.08
C TYR A 241 2.64 -20.95 2.35
N LYS A 242 3.49 -19.96 2.64
CA LYS A 242 3.28 -18.93 3.66
C LYS A 242 3.79 -17.60 3.15
N GLY A 243 3.03 -16.52 3.43
CA GLY A 243 3.42 -15.18 3.03
C GLY A 243 3.44 -14.92 1.52
N TYR A 244 3.12 -15.90 0.70
CA TYR A 244 3.20 -15.81 -0.76
C TYR A 244 2.10 -16.62 -1.45
N VAL A 245 1.36 -15.98 -2.35
CA VAL A 245 0.42 -16.63 -3.27
C VAL A 245 1.06 -16.66 -4.66
N PRO A 246 1.24 -17.87 -5.26
CA PRO A 246 1.82 -17.99 -6.60
C PRO A 246 1.01 -17.29 -7.69
N PRO A 247 1.64 -16.95 -8.84
CA PRO A 247 0.94 -16.28 -9.93
C PRO A 247 -0.22 -17.11 -10.47
N ARG A 248 -1.27 -16.43 -10.96
CA ARG A 248 -2.48 -17.01 -11.56
C ARG A 248 -3.29 -17.94 -10.65
N SER A 249 -2.93 -18.05 -9.35
CA SER A 249 -3.65 -18.90 -8.40
C SER A 249 -5.08 -18.40 -8.17
N VAL A 250 -6.04 -19.34 -8.13
CA VAL A 250 -7.42 -19.09 -7.71
C VAL A 250 -7.55 -19.58 -6.27
N VAL A 251 -7.77 -18.63 -5.34
CA VAL A 251 -7.70 -18.86 -3.89
C VAL A 251 -9.06 -18.63 -3.27
N ILE A 252 -9.45 -19.49 -2.34
CA ILE A 252 -10.68 -19.37 -1.54
C ILE A 252 -10.38 -19.46 -0.05
N PRO A 253 -11.25 -18.96 0.83
CA PRO A 253 -11.15 -19.25 2.25
C PRO A 253 -11.38 -20.74 2.52
N GLY A 254 -10.63 -21.29 3.47
CA GLY A 254 -10.74 -22.69 3.85
C GLY A 254 -10.43 -22.91 5.32
N SER A 255 -10.44 -24.17 5.74
CA SER A 255 -9.98 -24.58 7.06
C SER A 255 -9.27 -25.94 6.99
N TYR A 256 -8.40 -26.17 7.94
CA TYR A 256 -7.76 -27.48 8.12
C TYR A 256 -7.90 -27.93 9.59
N PRO A 257 -7.99 -29.25 9.85
CA PRO A 257 -8.12 -29.76 11.22
C PRO A 257 -6.84 -29.57 12.02
N LYS A 258 -6.99 -29.14 13.27
CA LYS A 258 -5.89 -29.01 14.24
C LYS A 258 -6.32 -29.52 15.61
N LYS A 259 -5.47 -30.35 16.22
CA LYS A 259 -5.68 -30.85 17.59
C LYS A 259 -5.27 -29.82 18.62
N PHE A 260 -6.13 -29.60 19.58
CA PHE A 260 -5.95 -28.78 20.78
C PHE A 260 -6.22 -29.64 22.03
N ALA A 261 -5.96 -29.11 23.22
CA ALA A 261 -6.25 -29.83 24.47
C ALA A 261 -7.73 -30.20 24.63
N ALA A 262 -8.65 -29.37 24.14
CA ALA A 262 -10.09 -29.58 24.22
C ALA A 262 -10.69 -30.38 23.05
N GLY A 263 -9.88 -30.87 22.11
CA GLY A 263 -10.36 -31.64 20.95
C GLY A 263 -9.79 -31.16 19.61
N GLU A 264 -10.36 -31.63 18.52
CA GLU A 264 -9.98 -31.22 17.15
C GLU A 264 -10.95 -30.15 16.62
N TYR A 265 -10.37 -29.07 16.08
CA TYR A 265 -11.13 -27.93 15.53
C TYR A 265 -10.57 -27.51 14.18
N GLY A 266 -11.41 -26.93 13.32
CA GLY A 266 -10.98 -26.30 12.08
C GLY A 266 -10.26 -24.98 12.33
N VAL A 267 -9.07 -24.83 11.76
CA VAL A 267 -8.30 -23.57 11.82
C VAL A 267 -8.33 -22.93 10.43
N PRO A 268 -8.54 -21.61 10.31
CA PRO A 268 -8.59 -20.94 9.03
C PRO A 268 -7.31 -21.13 8.21
N CYS A 269 -7.48 -21.27 6.89
CA CYS A 269 -6.41 -21.26 5.91
C CYS A 269 -6.94 -20.67 4.59
N ALA A 270 -6.05 -20.48 3.62
CA ALA A 270 -6.42 -20.20 2.23
C ALA A 270 -6.17 -21.46 1.39
N LEU A 271 -7.06 -21.77 0.47
CA LEU A 271 -6.94 -22.92 -0.43
C LEU A 271 -6.75 -22.45 -1.86
N ILE A 272 -5.65 -22.84 -2.50
CA ILE A 272 -5.47 -22.71 -3.94
C ILE A 272 -6.19 -23.89 -4.59
N ILE A 273 -7.26 -23.62 -5.35
CA ILE A 273 -8.12 -24.64 -5.97
C ILE A 273 -7.82 -24.85 -7.46
N GLY A 274 -6.93 -24.06 -8.02
CA GLY A 274 -6.51 -24.12 -9.40
C GLY A 274 -5.87 -22.84 -9.88
N GLN A 275 -5.77 -22.70 -11.19
CA GLN A 275 -5.20 -21.51 -11.82
C GLN A 275 -6.22 -20.80 -12.73
N ARG A 276 -6.08 -19.49 -12.81
CA ARG A 276 -6.85 -18.62 -13.71
C ARG A 276 -6.63 -19.08 -15.15
N LYS A 277 -7.72 -19.28 -15.87
CA LYS A 277 -7.69 -19.69 -17.29
C LYS A 277 -7.57 -18.47 -18.19
N GLU A 278 -6.92 -18.61 -19.36
CA GLU A 278 -6.82 -17.54 -20.36
C GLU A 278 -8.21 -17.03 -20.79
N SER A 279 -9.22 -17.90 -20.84
CA SER A 279 -10.60 -17.53 -21.14
C SER A 279 -11.24 -16.58 -20.12
N THR A 280 -10.66 -16.46 -18.92
CA THR A 280 -11.12 -15.52 -17.86
C THR A 280 -10.35 -14.23 -17.83
N ASP A 281 -9.22 -14.13 -18.55
CA ASP A 281 -8.37 -12.93 -18.54
C ASP A 281 -9.04 -11.69 -19.17
N THR A 282 -9.98 -11.92 -20.10
CA THR A 282 -10.73 -10.86 -20.79
C THR A 282 -12.14 -10.61 -20.22
N LYS A 283 -12.56 -11.37 -19.21
CA LYS A 283 -13.90 -11.25 -18.61
C LYS A 283 -13.94 -10.08 -17.62
N THR A 284 -14.98 -9.28 -17.72
CA THR A 284 -15.28 -8.15 -16.81
C THR A 284 -15.63 -8.60 -15.38
N SER A 285 -15.91 -9.88 -15.15
CA SER A 285 -16.22 -10.45 -13.84
C SER A 285 -15.26 -11.61 -13.54
N LEU A 286 -14.23 -11.33 -12.73
CA LEU A 286 -13.31 -12.36 -12.24
C LEU A 286 -13.96 -13.33 -11.24
N ASN A 287 -15.19 -13.06 -10.78
CA ASN A 287 -16.04 -14.01 -10.08
C ASN A 287 -16.35 -15.24 -10.95
N ASP A 288 -16.31 -15.13 -12.28
CA ASP A 288 -16.47 -16.27 -13.16
C ASP A 288 -15.32 -17.28 -13.03
N ALA A 289 -14.10 -16.80 -12.69
CA ALA A 289 -12.98 -17.71 -12.41
C ALA A 289 -13.25 -18.60 -11.19
N LEU A 290 -13.92 -18.08 -10.17
CA LEU A 290 -14.33 -18.85 -8.99
C LEU A 290 -15.48 -19.82 -9.31
N ARG A 291 -16.46 -19.39 -10.11
CA ARG A 291 -17.59 -20.21 -10.54
C ARG A 291 -17.17 -21.40 -11.41
N ASP A 292 -16.13 -21.24 -12.22
CA ASP A 292 -15.57 -22.32 -13.06
C ASP A 292 -15.09 -23.54 -12.22
N PHE A 293 -14.81 -23.32 -10.93
CA PHE A 293 -14.45 -24.38 -9.98
C PHE A 293 -15.63 -24.86 -9.12
N GLY A 294 -16.86 -24.43 -9.42
CA GLY A 294 -18.07 -24.85 -8.68
C GLY A 294 -18.14 -24.26 -7.25
N VAL A 295 -17.41 -23.21 -6.98
CA VAL A 295 -17.39 -22.55 -5.66
C VAL A 295 -18.45 -21.44 -5.64
N PRO A 296 -19.29 -21.34 -4.58
CA PRO A 296 -20.20 -20.22 -4.41
C PRO A 296 -19.39 -18.92 -4.18
N VAL A 297 -19.82 -17.83 -4.84
CA VAL A 297 -19.17 -16.49 -4.79
C VAL A 297 -20.14 -15.48 -4.23
#